data_fcf7b46232fe4dbc7532c2a8d035cf35
#
_entry.id   fcf7b46232fe4dbc7532c2a8d035cf35
#
_cell.length_a   1.000
_cell.length_b   1.000
_cell.length_c   1.000
_cell.angle_alpha   90.00
_cell.angle_beta   90.00
_cell.angle_gamma   90.00
#
_symmetry.space_group_name_H-M   'P 1'
#
loop_
_entity.id
_entity.type
_entity.pdbx_description
1 polymer ?
#
loop_
_entity_poly.entity_id
_entity_poly.type
_entity_poly.pdbx_seq_one_letter_code
_entity_poly.pdbx_strand_id
1 'polypeptide(L)'
;LIDELELPFPDLSMDRVLLIHALECAEQVRPLMREIWRVLSGSGRLLVVVPNRRGIWARLERTPFGHGLPYTPGQLSRVLRDNLFTPLESHPALFVPPVHSRMVLSSAPAWEQIGRRIFTTFSGVVMTEAVKQIYTAEAKPTANRRRRYLPVPERTPRV
;
A
#
# COMPACT_ATOMS: atom_id res chain seq x y z
N LEU A 1 -8.73 -23.93 8.42
CA LEU A 1 -8.61 -22.54 8.91
C LEU A 1 -7.12 -22.30 9.12
N ILE A 2 -6.57 -21.34 8.45
CA ILE A 2 -5.18 -20.88 8.64
C ILE A 2 -5.27 -19.69 9.57
N ASP A 3 -4.41 -19.69 10.62
CA ASP A 3 -4.28 -18.54 11.49
C ASP A 3 -3.58 -17.42 10.71
N GLU A 4 -4.17 -16.22 10.67
CA GLU A 4 -3.58 -15.06 10.01
C GLU A 4 -2.27 -14.62 10.68
N LEU A 5 -2.05 -15.05 11.91
CA LEU A 5 -0.90 -14.69 12.73
C LEU A 5 0.27 -15.68 12.61
N GLU A 6 0.02 -16.86 12.01
CA GLU A 6 1.04 -17.90 11.83
C GLU A 6 0.79 -18.64 10.50
N LEU A 7 1.45 -18.19 9.44
CA LEU A 7 1.34 -18.83 8.15
C LEU A 7 2.16 -20.12 8.11
N PRO A 8 1.60 -21.26 7.62
CA PRO A 8 2.27 -22.55 7.61
C PRO A 8 3.33 -22.67 6.49
N PHE A 9 4.10 -21.62 6.29
CA PHE A 9 5.15 -21.56 5.29
C PHE A 9 6.50 -21.23 5.95
N PRO A 10 7.61 -21.84 5.47
CA PRO A 10 8.94 -21.49 5.94
C PRO A 10 9.30 -20.02 5.67
N ASP A 11 10.29 -19.51 6.40
CA ASP A 11 10.85 -18.19 6.16
C ASP A 11 11.41 -18.10 4.74
N LEU A 12 11.21 -16.95 4.10
CA LEU A 12 11.78 -16.62 2.78
C LEU A 12 11.41 -17.61 1.65
N SER A 13 10.31 -18.37 1.80
CA SER A 13 9.92 -19.42 0.89
C SER A 13 9.04 -18.97 -0.27
N MET A 14 8.47 -17.77 -0.20
CA MET A 14 7.51 -17.27 -1.19
C MET A 14 8.10 -16.12 -2.02
N ASP A 15 8.07 -16.26 -3.35
CA ASP A 15 8.49 -15.17 -4.24
C ASP A 15 7.38 -14.15 -4.46
N ARG A 16 6.13 -14.57 -4.32
CA ARG A 16 4.97 -13.69 -4.48
C ARG A 16 3.89 -14.03 -3.48
N VAL A 17 3.34 -13.00 -2.86
CA VAL A 17 2.18 -13.11 -1.98
C VAL A 17 1.09 -12.20 -2.50
N LEU A 18 -0.14 -12.71 -2.54
CA LEU A 18 -1.32 -11.98 -2.97
C LEU A 18 -2.32 -11.92 -1.81
N LEU A 19 -2.63 -10.70 -1.38
CA LEU A 19 -3.67 -10.41 -0.39
C LEU A 19 -4.89 -9.83 -1.09
N ILE A 20 -5.96 -10.61 -1.19
CA ILE A 20 -7.22 -10.14 -1.75
C ILE A 20 -8.23 -10.04 -0.62
N HIS A 21 -8.69 -8.84 -0.34
CA HIS A 21 -9.72 -8.58 0.67
C HIS A 21 -9.40 -9.16 2.06
N ALA A 22 -8.12 -9.27 2.40
CA ALA A 22 -7.66 -9.77 3.68
C ALA A 22 -7.28 -8.63 4.63
N LEU A 23 -6.65 -7.58 4.12
CA LEU A 23 -6.09 -6.52 4.95
C LEU A 23 -7.16 -5.67 5.66
N GLU A 24 -8.27 -5.40 4.99
CA GLU A 24 -9.40 -4.64 5.56
C GLU A 24 -10.21 -5.42 6.59
N CYS A 25 -10.11 -6.76 6.54
CA CYS A 25 -10.80 -7.67 7.46
C CYS A 25 -9.92 -8.14 8.60
N ALA A 26 -8.61 -7.90 8.54
CA ALA A 26 -7.66 -8.35 9.55
C ALA A 26 -7.90 -7.65 10.89
N GLU A 27 -8.05 -8.43 11.96
CA GLU A 27 -8.16 -7.90 13.33
C GLU A 27 -6.86 -7.20 13.74
N GLN A 28 -5.72 -7.74 13.32
CA GLN A 28 -4.40 -7.24 13.67
C GLN A 28 -3.51 -7.12 12.43
N VAL A 29 -3.54 -5.96 11.81
CA VAL A 29 -2.79 -5.69 10.56
C VAL A 29 -1.28 -5.88 10.71
N ARG A 30 -0.68 -5.44 11.83
CA ARG A 30 0.78 -5.53 12.04
C ARG A 30 1.29 -6.97 12.14
N PRO A 31 0.71 -7.86 12.95
CA PRO A 31 1.10 -9.27 12.97
C PRO A 31 0.94 -9.94 11.60
N LEU A 32 -0.19 -9.75 10.91
CA LEU A 32 -0.40 -10.28 9.57
C LEU A 32 0.72 -9.82 8.60
N MET A 33 1.02 -8.52 8.57
CA MET A 33 2.05 -7.98 7.69
C MET A 33 3.46 -8.48 8.06
N ARG A 34 3.73 -8.75 9.34
CA ARG A 34 5.00 -9.34 9.81
C ARG A 34 5.14 -10.78 9.30
N GLU A 35 4.08 -11.57 9.36
CA GLU A 35 4.07 -12.94 8.83
C GLU A 35 4.28 -12.96 7.32
N ILE A 36 3.61 -12.08 6.58
CA ILE A 36 3.83 -11.93 5.15
C ILE A 36 5.29 -11.55 4.87
N TRP A 37 5.84 -10.64 5.66
CA TRP A 37 7.24 -10.23 5.53
C TRP A 37 8.19 -11.40 5.81
N ARG A 38 7.90 -12.25 6.80
CA ARG A 38 8.69 -13.43 7.15
C ARG A 38 8.75 -14.43 6.01
N VAL A 39 7.60 -14.80 5.45
CA VAL A 39 7.51 -15.84 4.42
C VAL A 39 7.99 -15.36 3.04
N LEU A 40 7.92 -14.06 2.77
CA LEU A 40 8.31 -13.50 1.49
C LEU A 40 9.83 -13.49 1.31
N SER A 41 10.34 -13.94 0.17
CA SER A 41 11.77 -13.92 -0.17
C SER A 41 12.32 -12.49 -0.24
N GLY A 42 13.64 -12.35 -0.23
CA GLY A 42 14.29 -11.04 -0.22
C GLY A 42 13.95 -10.16 -1.42
N SER A 43 13.77 -10.74 -2.60
CA SER A 43 13.31 -10.06 -3.82
C SER A 43 11.82 -10.24 -4.07
N GLY A 44 11.11 -10.76 -3.09
CA GLY A 44 9.70 -11.12 -3.20
C GLY A 44 8.77 -9.93 -3.38
N ARG A 45 7.64 -10.16 -4.02
CA ARG A 45 6.62 -9.15 -4.30
C ARG A 45 5.32 -9.46 -3.58
N LEU A 46 4.76 -8.42 -3.01
CA LEU A 46 3.46 -8.42 -2.39
C LEU A 46 2.48 -7.63 -3.26
N LEU A 47 1.36 -8.26 -3.64
CA LEU A 47 0.23 -7.57 -4.26
C LEU A 47 -0.93 -7.52 -3.27
N VAL A 48 -1.39 -6.33 -2.97
CA VAL A 48 -2.52 -6.09 -2.07
C VAL A 48 -3.69 -5.52 -2.84
N VAL A 49 -4.86 -6.12 -2.68
CA VAL A 49 -6.13 -5.66 -3.24
C VAL A 49 -7.09 -5.38 -2.10
N VAL A 50 -7.50 -4.12 -1.95
CA VAL A 50 -8.40 -3.67 -0.88
C VAL A 50 -9.51 -2.79 -1.45
N PRO A 51 -10.70 -2.71 -0.79
CA PRO A 51 -11.73 -1.77 -1.15
C PRO A 51 -11.24 -0.33 -1.05
N ASN A 52 -11.60 0.48 -2.05
CA ASN A 52 -11.30 1.90 -2.03
C ASN A 52 -12.32 2.65 -1.17
N ARG A 53 -11.87 3.25 -0.08
CA ARG A 53 -12.71 4.03 0.83
C ARG A 53 -13.50 5.16 0.15
N ARG A 54 -12.99 5.70 -0.95
CA ARG A 54 -13.65 6.75 -1.73
C ARG A 54 -14.57 6.20 -2.81
N GLY A 55 -14.51 4.90 -3.08
CA GLY A 55 -15.31 4.22 -4.08
C GLY A 55 -16.78 4.09 -3.69
N ILE A 56 -17.63 3.98 -4.70
CA ILE A 56 -19.09 3.78 -4.50
C ILE A 56 -19.35 2.42 -3.83
N TRP A 57 -18.56 1.41 -4.18
CA TRP A 57 -18.68 0.05 -3.64
C TRP A 57 -18.51 -0.02 -2.12
N ALA A 58 -17.56 0.72 -1.56
CA ALA A 58 -17.31 0.74 -0.12
C ALA A 58 -18.40 1.47 0.70
N ARG A 59 -19.30 2.19 0.04
CA ARG A 59 -20.42 2.91 0.69
C ARG A 59 -21.72 2.10 0.74
N LEU A 60 -21.72 0.96 0.07
CA LEU A 60 -22.91 0.11 -0.02
C LEU A 60 -22.71 -1.12 0.86
N GLU A 61 -23.36 -1.14 2.03
CA GLU A 61 -23.35 -2.27 2.96
C GLU A 61 -23.81 -3.60 2.34
N ARG A 62 -24.54 -3.53 1.23
CA ARG A 62 -24.98 -4.71 0.46
C ARG A 62 -23.87 -5.37 -0.35
N THR A 63 -22.71 -4.74 -0.45
CA THR A 63 -21.57 -5.29 -1.18
C THR A 63 -20.54 -5.85 -0.20
N PRO A 64 -19.78 -6.88 -0.59
CA PRO A 64 -18.67 -7.38 0.24
C PRO A 64 -17.65 -6.31 0.59
N PHE A 65 -17.54 -5.26 -0.21
CA PHE A 65 -16.60 -4.14 -0.05
C PHE A 65 -17.05 -3.10 1.00
N GLY A 66 -18.29 -3.17 1.48
CA GLY A 66 -18.83 -2.31 2.54
C GLY A 66 -18.46 -2.80 3.95
N HIS A 67 -17.86 -3.99 4.06
CA HIS A 67 -17.43 -4.55 5.34
C HIS A 67 -15.94 -4.32 5.58
N GLY A 68 -15.52 -4.30 6.85
CA GLY A 68 -14.13 -4.07 7.24
C GLY A 68 -13.73 -2.59 7.19
N LEU A 69 -12.42 -2.36 7.11
CA LEU A 69 -11.82 -1.02 7.10
C LEU A 69 -11.24 -0.70 5.72
N PRO A 70 -12.03 -0.11 4.80
CA PRO A 70 -11.54 0.22 3.46
C PRO A 70 -10.43 1.27 3.51
N TYR A 71 -9.51 1.22 2.56
CA TYR A 71 -8.33 2.08 2.48
C TYR A 71 -8.41 3.09 1.34
N THR A 72 -7.87 4.28 1.56
CA THR A 72 -7.46 5.14 0.44
C THR A 72 -6.08 4.69 -0.06
N PRO A 73 -5.68 5.02 -1.32
CA PRO A 73 -4.34 4.70 -1.82
C PRO A 73 -3.21 5.19 -0.91
N GLY A 74 -3.37 6.40 -0.36
CA GLY A 74 -2.37 6.98 0.57
C GLY A 74 -2.31 6.27 1.92
N GLN A 75 -3.46 5.83 2.46
CA GLN A 75 -3.50 5.03 3.69
C GLN A 75 -2.85 3.67 3.48
N LEU A 76 -3.18 2.97 2.39
CA LEU A 76 -2.57 1.69 2.05
C LEU A 76 -1.05 1.82 1.91
N SER A 77 -0.58 2.82 1.16
CA SER A 77 0.86 3.08 1.00
C SER A 77 1.56 3.36 2.34
N ARG A 78 0.90 4.03 3.27
CA ARG A 78 1.44 4.26 4.62
C ARG A 78 1.54 2.95 5.40
N VAL A 79 0.45 2.16 5.44
CA VAL A 79 0.45 0.85 6.14
C VAL A 79 1.56 -0.04 5.60
N LEU A 80 1.75 -0.10 4.29
CA LEU A 80 2.83 -0.88 3.68
C LEU A 80 4.21 -0.41 4.16
N ARG A 81 4.49 0.90 4.14
CA ARG A 81 5.78 1.45 4.61
C ARG A 81 6.02 1.21 6.10
N ASP A 82 4.98 1.37 6.92
CA ASP A 82 5.06 1.17 8.38
C ASP A 82 5.36 -0.30 8.73
N ASN A 83 5.13 -1.22 7.78
CA ASN A 83 5.39 -2.65 7.90
C ASN A 83 6.54 -3.15 7.01
N LEU A 84 7.48 -2.28 6.68
CA LEU A 84 8.72 -2.60 5.96
C LEU A 84 8.50 -3.10 4.52
N PHE A 85 7.49 -2.56 3.85
CA PHE A 85 7.29 -2.73 2.42
C PHE A 85 7.45 -1.39 1.69
N THR A 86 8.05 -1.42 0.52
CA THR A 86 8.13 -0.26 -0.36
C THR A 86 7.07 -0.40 -1.45
N PRO A 87 5.99 0.42 -1.42
CA PRO A 87 5.01 0.44 -2.49
C PRO A 87 5.68 0.87 -3.80
N LEU A 88 5.43 0.13 -4.88
CA LEU A 88 5.91 0.44 -6.23
C LEU A 88 4.84 1.21 -6.99
N GLU A 89 3.76 0.50 -7.35
CA GLU A 89 2.68 1.03 -8.16
C GLU A 89 1.33 0.77 -7.49
N SER A 90 0.40 1.71 -7.67
CA SER A 90 -0.97 1.58 -7.22
C SER A 90 -1.92 1.79 -8.38
N HIS A 91 -2.75 0.80 -8.66
CA HIS A 91 -3.71 0.81 -9.75
C HIS A 91 -5.13 0.79 -9.20
N PRO A 92 -5.94 1.81 -9.52
CA PRO A 92 -7.37 1.76 -9.26
C PRO A 92 -8.04 0.79 -10.23
N ALA A 93 -9.01 0.02 -9.76
CA ALA A 93 -9.80 -0.90 -10.56
C ALA A 93 -11.23 -1.00 -10.06
N LEU A 94 -12.08 -1.73 -10.79
CA LEU A 94 -13.50 -1.90 -10.50
C LEU A 94 -14.26 -0.57 -10.61
N PHE A 95 -14.38 -0.05 -11.83
CA PHE A 95 -15.16 1.17 -12.13
C PHE A 95 -16.60 0.87 -12.52
N VAL A 96 -16.96 -0.41 -12.65
CA VAL A 96 -18.32 -0.83 -12.94
C VAL A 96 -19.23 -0.41 -11.78
N PRO A 97 -20.38 0.23 -12.04
CA PRO A 97 -21.36 0.52 -10.98
C PRO A 97 -21.89 -0.76 -10.30
N PRO A 98 -22.16 -0.73 -8.98
CA PRO A 98 -22.67 -1.87 -8.21
C PRO A 98 -24.15 -2.14 -8.48
N VAL A 99 -24.50 -2.47 -9.71
CA VAL A 99 -25.86 -2.75 -10.15
C VAL A 99 -25.97 -4.16 -10.73
N HIS A 100 -27.08 -4.84 -10.45
CA HIS A 100 -27.33 -6.21 -10.90
C HIS A 100 -27.95 -6.24 -12.32
N SER A 101 -27.41 -5.46 -13.24
CA SER A 101 -27.89 -5.42 -14.62
C SER A 101 -26.94 -6.15 -15.55
N ARG A 102 -27.45 -7.14 -16.29
CA ARG A 102 -26.66 -7.87 -17.30
C ARG A 102 -26.06 -6.93 -18.36
N MET A 103 -26.79 -5.87 -18.72
CA MET A 103 -26.32 -4.88 -19.67
C MET A 103 -25.12 -4.09 -19.14
N VAL A 104 -25.12 -3.71 -17.86
CA VAL A 104 -23.98 -3.03 -17.23
C VAL A 104 -22.78 -3.98 -17.10
N LEU A 105 -23.01 -5.23 -16.75
CA LEU A 105 -21.95 -6.24 -16.66
C LEU A 105 -21.33 -6.56 -18.03
N SER A 106 -22.13 -6.63 -19.09
CA SER A 106 -21.61 -6.83 -20.45
C SER A 106 -20.80 -5.65 -20.96
N SER A 107 -21.04 -4.44 -20.46
CA SER A 107 -20.28 -3.22 -20.78
C SER A 107 -19.11 -2.95 -19.81
N ALA A 108 -18.79 -3.89 -18.91
CA ALA A 108 -17.73 -3.73 -17.90
C ALA A 108 -16.38 -3.27 -18.50
N PRO A 109 -15.88 -3.77 -19.63
CA PRO A 109 -14.64 -3.28 -20.22
C PRO A 109 -14.67 -1.78 -20.57
N ALA A 110 -15.82 -1.28 -21.02
CA ALA A 110 -15.97 0.13 -21.33
C ALA A 110 -15.95 0.99 -20.05
N TRP A 111 -16.62 0.54 -18.98
CA TRP A 111 -16.56 1.19 -17.66
C TRP A 111 -15.15 1.26 -17.11
N GLU A 112 -14.39 0.16 -17.21
CA GLU A 112 -12.99 0.13 -16.77
C GLU A 112 -12.11 1.11 -17.57
N GLN A 113 -12.30 1.19 -18.87
CA GLN A 113 -11.53 2.10 -19.72
C GLN A 113 -11.84 3.57 -19.44
N ILE A 114 -13.13 3.92 -19.32
CA ILE A 114 -13.58 5.28 -19.03
C ILE A 114 -13.19 5.66 -17.60
N GLY A 115 -13.45 4.77 -16.66
CA GLY A 115 -13.20 5.01 -15.23
C GLY A 115 -11.74 5.28 -14.94
N ARG A 116 -10.82 4.50 -15.52
CA ARG A 116 -9.37 4.72 -15.40
C ARG A 116 -8.92 6.08 -15.92
N ARG A 117 -9.61 6.64 -16.91
CA ARG A 117 -9.25 7.91 -17.53
C ARG A 117 -9.84 9.13 -16.82
N ILE A 118 -11.05 9.01 -16.28
CA ILE A 118 -11.83 10.16 -15.80
C ILE A 118 -12.07 10.09 -14.28
N PHE A 119 -12.28 8.90 -13.71
CA PHE A 119 -12.80 8.73 -12.35
C PHE A 119 -11.89 7.90 -11.44
N THR A 120 -10.58 8.05 -11.56
CA THR A 120 -9.58 7.27 -10.79
C THR A 120 -9.83 7.24 -9.29
N THR A 121 -10.39 8.31 -8.74
CA THR A 121 -10.69 8.44 -7.30
C THR A 121 -11.84 7.56 -6.84
N PHE A 122 -12.77 7.19 -7.73
CA PHE A 122 -14.00 6.48 -7.40
C PHE A 122 -13.97 4.98 -7.74
N SER A 123 -12.79 4.44 -8.01
CA SER A 123 -12.63 3.00 -8.21
C SER A 123 -13.18 2.18 -7.02
N GLY A 124 -13.69 0.98 -7.27
CA GLY A 124 -14.17 0.09 -6.22
C GLY A 124 -13.05 -0.48 -5.37
N VAL A 125 -11.90 -0.76 -5.97
CA VAL A 125 -10.73 -1.32 -5.31
C VAL A 125 -9.46 -0.56 -5.66
N VAL A 126 -8.47 -0.69 -4.79
CA VAL A 126 -7.08 -0.26 -5.00
C VAL A 126 -6.21 -1.50 -4.98
N MET A 127 -5.43 -1.69 -6.04
CA MET A 127 -4.39 -2.71 -6.13
C MET A 127 -3.04 -2.03 -5.97
N THR A 128 -2.23 -2.49 -5.02
CA THR A 128 -0.88 -1.94 -4.79
C THR A 128 0.14 -3.06 -4.80
N GLU A 129 1.11 -2.95 -5.68
CA GLU A 129 2.30 -3.79 -5.67
C GLU A 129 3.35 -3.18 -4.76
N ALA A 130 4.00 -4.01 -3.95
CA ALA A 130 5.05 -3.61 -3.04
C ALA A 130 6.17 -4.65 -3.00
N VAL A 131 7.37 -4.21 -2.67
CA VAL A 131 8.53 -5.08 -2.45
C VAL A 131 8.93 -5.06 -0.99
N LYS A 132 9.47 -6.18 -0.53
CA LYS A 132 10.05 -6.29 0.81
C LYS A 132 11.22 -5.33 0.95
N GLN A 133 11.17 -4.49 1.97
CA GLN A 133 12.28 -3.60 2.29
C GLN A 133 13.33 -4.37 3.08
N ILE A 134 14.44 -4.69 2.41
CA ILE A 134 15.63 -5.23 3.07
C ILE A 134 16.49 -4.03 3.40
N TYR A 135 16.77 -3.80 4.69
CA TYR A 135 17.81 -2.87 5.10
C TYR A 135 19.16 -3.50 4.76
N THR A 136 19.62 -3.34 3.52
CA THR A 136 21.04 -3.31 3.28
C THR A 136 21.50 -2.03 3.96
N ALA A 137 22.33 -2.15 4.97
CA ALA A 137 22.96 -1.01 5.64
C ALA A 137 23.98 -0.34 4.68
N GLU A 138 23.49 0.17 3.57
CA GLU A 138 24.20 1.23 2.87
C GLU A 138 24.05 2.47 3.74
N ALA A 139 25.06 2.66 4.61
CA ALA A 139 25.27 3.93 5.25
C ALA A 139 25.33 4.99 4.13
N LYS A 140 24.24 5.69 3.89
CA LYS A 140 24.30 6.93 3.11
C LYS A 140 25.43 7.74 3.74
N PRO A 141 26.47 8.12 3.00
CA PRO A 141 27.47 9.00 3.54
C PRO A 141 26.73 10.25 4.02
N THR A 142 26.65 10.42 5.32
CA THR A 142 26.17 11.65 5.93
C THR A 142 27.09 12.72 5.37
N ALA A 143 26.59 13.52 4.44
CA ALA A 143 27.28 14.69 3.95
C ALA A 143 27.55 15.55 5.18
N ASN A 144 28.78 15.39 5.67
CA ASN A 144 29.30 16.12 6.81
C ASN A 144 29.28 17.60 6.39
N ARG A 145 28.18 18.28 6.69
CA ARG A 145 28.05 19.71 6.51
C ARG A 145 29.05 20.33 7.45
N ARG A 146 30.34 20.42 6.99
CA ARG A 146 31.35 21.23 7.66
C ARG A 146 30.74 22.59 7.89
N ARG A 147 30.31 22.86 9.13
CA ARG A 147 30.00 24.20 9.58
C ARG A 147 31.23 25.04 9.33
N ARG A 148 31.20 25.86 8.31
CA ARG A 148 32.23 26.87 8.04
C ARG A 148 32.13 27.83 9.18
N TYR A 149 33.09 27.73 10.10
CA TYR A 149 33.28 28.69 11.16
C TYR A 149 33.68 30.01 10.51
N LEU A 150 32.81 30.99 10.55
CA LEU A 150 33.17 32.37 10.19
C LEU A 150 33.79 33.01 11.43
N PRO A 151 35.05 33.43 11.36
CA PRO A 151 35.67 34.13 12.48
C PRO A 151 34.94 35.46 12.71
N VAL A 152 34.57 35.71 13.95
CA VAL A 152 33.98 36.98 14.37
C VAL A 152 35.13 38.04 14.29
N PRO A 153 34.93 39.17 13.61
CA PRO A 153 35.92 40.25 13.61
C PRO A 153 36.09 40.85 14.99
N GLU A 154 37.34 40.88 15.48
CA GLU A 154 37.71 41.60 16.72
C GLU A 154 37.36 43.08 16.60
N ARG A 155 36.62 43.60 17.57
CA ARG A 155 36.37 45.01 17.70
C ARG A 155 37.64 45.67 18.24
N THR A 156 38.30 46.47 17.43
CA THR A 156 39.38 47.38 17.88
C THR A 156 38.81 48.41 18.83
N PRO A 157 39.42 48.58 20.04
CA PRO A 157 39.00 49.67 20.93
C PRO A 157 39.43 51.02 20.35
N ARG A 158 38.51 51.97 20.27
CA ARG A 158 38.87 53.36 19.97
C ARG A 158 39.46 53.99 21.22
N VAL A 159 40.68 54.53 21.06
CA VAL A 159 41.29 55.49 21.98
C VAL A 159 40.69 56.85 21.78
#